data_73fd2ca5d4a633825b0fcb1b814098ab
#
_entry.id   73fd2ca5d4a633825b0fcb1b814098ab
#
_cell.length_a   1.000
_cell.length_b   1.000
_cell.length_c   1.000
_cell.angle_alpha   90.00
_cell.angle_beta   90.00
_cell.angle_gamma   90.00
#
_symmetry.space_group_name_H-M   'P 1'
#
loop_
_entity.id
_entity.type
_entity.pdbx_description
1 polymer ?
#
loop_
_entity_poly.entity_id
_entity_poly.type
_entity_poly.pdbx_seq_one_letter_code
_entity_poly.pdbx_strand_id
1 'polypeptide(L)'
;MKETTISKTNSAADYIGYAFSAFGGLGMEVLLLILETTLYKQASGAWSDLQVIIHWLATSCIWGCFGVILMKKLPAAPGNNLQKKNLILAAIISSISIIYTSLVWQGFKPAIEFSNLGAGKFLFQYIYYSLESLLIVLIIAHGQKAFETKFGTSKPIPFGGIFLAATWGLVHIFTQGGSTGIDSVIQSMLFGTAYLVLTKNYKISYIAIALMFML
;
A
#
# COMPACT_ATOMS: atom_id res chain seq x y z
N MET A 1 20.42 -40.23 -12.09
CA MET A 1 19.34 -39.46 -12.74
C MET A 1 19.08 -38.25 -11.85
N LYS A 2 19.47 -37.02 -12.24
CA LYS A 2 19.10 -35.80 -11.51
C LYS A 2 17.68 -35.45 -11.95
N GLU A 3 16.72 -35.53 -11.04
CA GLU A 3 15.39 -34.93 -11.23
C GLU A 3 15.57 -33.42 -11.40
N THR A 4 15.36 -32.94 -12.60
CA THR A 4 15.20 -31.52 -12.91
C THR A 4 13.87 -31.08 -12.32
N THR A 5 13.89 -30.53 -11.10
CA THR A 5 12.73 -29.86 -10.51
C THR A 5 12.40 -28.66 -11.40
N ILE A 6 11.41 -28.82 -12.27
CA ILE A 6 10.87 -27.72 -13.09
C ILE A 6 10.23 -26.75 -12.07
N SER A 7 10.90 -25.63 -11.84
CA SER A 7 10.33 -24.52 -11.06
C SER A 7 9.06 -24.05 -11.77
N LYS A 8 7.92 -24.32 -11.17
CA LYS A 8 6.61 -23.91 -11.68
C LYS A 8 6.59 -22.37 -11.72
N THR A 9 6.61 -21.79 -12.90
CA THR A 9 6.46 -20.35 -13.08
C THR A 9 5.04 -19.94 -12.70
N ASN A 10 4.91 -18.91 -11.82
CA ASN A 10 3.60 -18.41 -11.40
C ASN A 10 2.81 -17.90 -12.62
N SER A 11 1.53 -18.25 -12.67
CA SER A 11 0.58 -17.78 -13.69
C SER A 11 0.07 -16.37 -13.39
N ALA A 12 -0.62 -15.75 -14.35
CA ALA A 12 -1.31 -14.48 -14.10
C ALA A 12 -2.37 -14.60 -12.98
N ALA A 13 -3.05 -15.74 -12.88
CA ALA A 13 -4.03 -16.01 -11.84
C ALA A 13 -3.38 -16.09 -10.44
N ASP A 14 -2.19 -16.68 -10.33
CA ASP A 14 -1.45 -16.71 -9.07
C ASP A 14 -1.12 -15.30 -8.59
N TYR A 15 -0.64 -14.44 -9.50
CA TYR A 15 -0.32 -13.04 -9.17
C TYR A 15 -1.57 -12.22 -8.79
N ILE A 16 -2.71 -12.43 -9.46
CA ILE A 16 -4.00 -11.83 -9.06
C ILE A 16 -4.37 -12.31 -7.66
N GLY A 17 -4.23 -13.61 -7.38
CA GLY A 17 -4.48 -14.18 -6.06
C GLY A 17 -3.60 -13.53 -4.97
N TYR A 18 -2.32 -13.29 -5.24
CA TYR A 18 -1.43 -12.59 -4.30
C TYR A 18 -1.82 -11.13 -4.09
N ALA A 19 -2.23 -10.43 -5.16
CA ALA A 19 -2.72 -9.04 -5.04
C ALA A 19 -4.00 -8.97 -4.19
N PHE A 20 -4.96 -9.87 -4.41
CA PHE A 20 -6.14 -9.98 -3.55
C PHE A 20 -5.82 -10.42 -2.12
N SER A 21 -4.81 -11.26 -1.92
CA SER A 21 -4.36 -11.63 -0.57
C SER A 21 -3.77 -10.44 0.17
N ALA A 22 -3.01 -9.57 -0.50
CA ALA A 22 -2.51 -8.33 0.09
C ALA A 22 -3.66 -7.37 0.44
N PHE A 23 -4.64 -7.23 -0.45
CA PHE A 23 -5.84 -6.45 -0.20
C PHE A 23 -6.69 -7.02 0.94
N GLY A 24 -6.87 -8.35 0.98
CA GLY A 24 -7.53 -9.03 2.10
C GLY A 24 -6.79 -8.84 3.42
N GLY A 25 -5.45 -8.78 3.38
CA GLY A 25 -4.63 -8.43 4.52
C GLY A 25 -4.97 -7.05 5.08
N LEU A 26 -5.15 -6.03 4.23
CA LEU A 26 -5.66 -4.71 4.65
C LEU A 26 -7.05 -4.82 5.29
N GLY A 27 -7.93 -5.63 4.71
CA GLY A 27 -9.28 -5.85 5.23
C GLY A 27 -9.34 -6.52 6.62
N MET A 28 -8.27 -7.18 7.06
CA MET A 28 -8.20 -7.78 8.41
C MET A 28 -8.33 -6.74 9.52
N GLU A 29 -7.95 -5.48 9.26
CA GLU A 29 -8.18 -4.38 10.18
C GLU A 29 -9.66 -4.21 10.54
N VAL A 30 -10.55 -4.29 9.55
CA VAL A 30 -12.00 -4.17 9.78
C VAL A 30 -12.51 -5.29 10.68
N LEU A 31 -12.01 -6.51 10.48
CA LEU A 31 -12.37 -7.64 11.36
C LEU A 31 -11.85 -7.45 12.78
N LEU A 32 -10.61 -6.97 12.91
CA LEU A 32 -10.02 -6.65 14.22
C LEU A 32 -10.81 -5.52 14.90
N LEU A 33 -11.18 -4.46 14.18
CA LEU A 33 -11.98 -3.35 14.68
C LEU A 33 -13.34 -3.83 15.22
N ILE A 34 -14.02 -4.72 14.49
CA ILE A 34 -15.30 -5.33 14.95
C ILE A 34 -15.09 -6.15 16.23
N LEU A 35 -14.04 -6.96 16.28
CA LEU A 35 -13.70 -7.74 17.47
C LEU A 35 -13.45 -6.84 18.68
N GLU A 36 -12.59 -5.82 18.52
CA GLU A 36 -12.19 -4.93 19.60
C GLU A 36 -13.36 -4.05 20.09
N THR A 37 -14.19 -3.52 19.19
CA THR A 37 -15.41 -2.77 19.57
C THR A 37 -16.37 -3.65 20.38
N THR A 38 -16.47 -4.92 20.04
CA THR A 38 -17.27 -5.89 20.78
C THR A 38 -16.68 -6.20 22.15
N LEU A 39 -15.36 -6.37 22.25
CA LEU A 39 -14.64 -6.65 23.50
C LEU A 39 -14.67 -5.45 24.44
N TYR A 40 -14.41 -4.25 23.92
CA TYR A 40 -14.40 -3.01 24.70
C TYR A 40 -15.80 -2.47 25.01
N LYS A 41 -16.83 -3.01 24.33
CA LYS A 41 -18.25 -2.56 24.43
C LYS A 41 -18.41 -1.07 24.19
N GLN A 42 -17.61 -0.51 23.30
CA GLN A 42 -17.65 0.91 22.93
C GLN A 42 -17.17 1.12 21.50
N ALA A 43 -17.71 2.13 20.84
CA ALA A 43 -17.31 2.51 19.48
C ALA A 43 -15.84 2.99 19.47
N SER A 44 -15.15 2.80 18.36
CA SER A 44 -13.73 3.14 18.19
C SER A 44 -13.42 4.62 18.47
N GLY A 45 -14.34 5.53 18.16
CA GLY A 45 -14.19 6.95 18.44
C GLY A 45 -14.18 7.31 19.95
N ALA A 46 -14.58 6.37 20.82
CA ALA A 46 -14.56 6.55 22.27
C ALA A 46 -13.38 5.82 22.96
N TRP A 47 -12.48 5.22 22.17
CA TRP A 47 -11.35 4.48 22.72
C TRP A 47 -10.33 5.40 23.38
N SER A 48 -9.72 4.90 24.46
CA SER A 48 -8.56 5.54 25.07
C SER A 48 -7.35 5.47 24.14
N ASP A 49 -6.37 6.35 24.36
CA ASP A 49 -5.13 6.38 23.59
C ASP A 49 -4.43 5.01 23.59
N LEU A 50 -4.45 4.30 24.71
CA LEU A 50 -3.85 2.96 24.81
C LEU A 50 -4.60 1.94 23.93
N GLN A 51 -5.93 1.96 23.88
CA GLN A 51 -6.72 1.08 23.04
C GLN A 51 -6.44 1.34 21.54
N VAL A 52 -6.34 2.60 21.14
CA VAL A 52 -5.97 2.98 19.78
C VAL A 52 -4.56 2.47 19.41
N ILE A 53 -3.59 2.63 20.30
CA ILE A 53 -2.22 2.16 20.09
C ILE A 53 -2.18 0.63 19.98
N ILE A 54 -2.92 -0.09 20.84
CA ILE A 54 -3.03 -1.56 20.78
C ILE A 54 -3.61 -2.00 19.44
N HIS A 55 -4.68 -1.36 18.97
CA HIS A 55 -5.28 -1.62 17.67
C HIS A 55 -4.27 -1.46 16.53
N TRP A 56 -3.55 -0.33 16.47
CA TRP A 56 -2.54 -0.09 15.44
C TRP A 56 -1.37 -1.09 15.49
N LEU A 57 -0.93 -1.48 16.68
CA LEU A 57 0.12 -2.50 16.84
C LEU A 57 -0.36 -3.89 16.40
N ALA A 58 -1.56 -4.29 16.81
CA ALA A 58 -2.13 -5.58 16.42
C ALA A 58 -2.34 -5.66 14.91
N THR A 59 -2.92 -4.61 14.31
CA THR A 59 -3.07 -4.49 12.86
C THR A 59 -1.71 -4.54 12.14
N SER A 60 -0.73 -3.79 12.64
CA SER A 60 0.63 -3.80 12.09
C SER A 60 1.27 -5.19 12.13
N CYS A 61 1.09 -5.95 13.20
CA CYS A 61 1.57 -7.34 13.28
C CYS A 61 0.91 -8.22 12.23
N ILE A 62 -0.41 -8.13 12.06
CA ILE A 62 -1.16 -8.88 11.04
C ILE A 62 -0.65 -8.52 9.64
N TRP A 63 -0.57 -7.24 9.33
CA TRP A 63 -0.09 -6.75 8.02
C TRP A 63 1.37 -7.12 7.77
N GLY A 64 2.22 -7.08 8.78
CA GLY A 64 3.60 -7.55 8.71
C GLY A 64 3.70 -9.02 8.34
N CYS A 65 2.86 -9.89 8.92
CA CYS A 65 2.79 -11.30 8.57
C CYS A 65 2.40 -11.51 7.10
N PHE A 66 1.33 -10.84 6.62
CA PHE A 66 0.95 -10.86 5.21
C PHE A 66 2.08 -10.35 4.32
N GLY A 67 2.71 -9.23 4.71
CA GLY A 67 3.82 -8.63 4.00
C GLY A 67 4.98 -9.62 3.81
N VAL A 68 5.44 -10.26 4.87
CA VAL A 68 6.54 -11.25 4.83
C VAL A 68 6.21 -12.44 3.94
N ILE A 69 4.98 -12.96 4.02
CA ILE A 69 4.54 -14.10 3.21
C ILE A 69 4.51 -13.70 1.71
N LEU A 70 3.92 -12.56 1.39
CA LEU A 70 3.71 -12.12 0.01
C LEU A 70 5.00 -11.59 -0.64
N MET A 71 5.91 -10.99 0.12
CA MET A 71 7.24 -10.63 -0.40
C MET A 71 8.01 -11.82 -0.97
N LYS A 72 7.86 -13.02 -0.37
CA LYS A 72 8.48 -14.24 -0.88
C LYS A 72 7.90 -14.70 -2.23
N LYS A 73 6.75 -14.15 -2.63
CA LYS A 73 6.07 -14.46 -3.90
C LYS A 73 6.27 -13.38 -4.96
N LEU A 74 6.98 -12.30 -4.62
CA LEU A 74 7.28 -11.24 -5.59
C LEU A 74 8.10 -11.79 -6.77
N PRO A 75 7.82 -11.31 -7.98
CA PRO A 75 8.67 -11.60 -9.12
C PRO A 75 10.08 -11.07 -8.88
N ALA A 76 11.08 -11.73 -9.46
CA ALA A 76 12.44 -11.20 -9.43
C ALA A 76 12.43 -9.75 -9.94
N ALA A 77 13.07 -8.85 -9.19
CA ALA A 77 13.19 -7.47 -9.63
C ALA A 77 13.89 -7.46 -11.01
N PRO A 78 13.36 -6.71 -11.98
CA PRO A 78 14.08 -6.51 -13.22
C PRO A 78 15.44 -5.93 -12.87
N GLY A 79 16.50 -6.39 -13.56
CA GLY A 79 17.89 -5.99 -13.27
C GLY A 79 18.02 -4.47 -13.10
N ASN A 80 19.03 -4.06 -12.39
CA ASN A 80 19.25 -2.70 -11.86
C ASN A 80 19.51 -1.64 -12.98
N ASN A 81 18.52 -1.39 -13.83
CA ASN A 81 18.56 -0.37 -14.88
C ASN A 81 17.96 0.98 -14.41
N LEU A 82 18.01 1.25 -13.11
CA LEU A 82 17.49 2.50 -12.55
C LEU A 82 18.43 3.66 -12.94
N GLN A 83 17.99 4.46 -13.89
CA GLN A 83 18.74 5.62 -14.36
C GLN A 83 18.41 6.87 -13.54
N LYS A 84 19.31 7.86 -13.53
CA LYS A 84 19.10 9.15 -12.84
C LYS A 84 17.78 9.82 -13.25
N LYS A 85 17.40 9.72 -14.53
CA LYS A 85 16.11 10.25 -15.03
C LYS A 85 14.90 9.63 -14.35
N ASN A 86 14.95 8.32 -14.03
CA ASN A 86 13.87 7.63 -13.34
C ASN A 86 13.69 8.15 -11.90
N LEU A 87 14.80 8.41 -11.21
CA LEU A 87 14.78 8.98 -9.86
C LEU A 87 14.21 10.40 -9.86
N ILE A 88 14.63 11.23 -10.83
CA ILE A 88 14.10 12.59 -10.98
C ILE A 88 12.59 12.56 -11.24
N LEU A 89 12.14 11.70 -12.17
CA LEU A 89 10.73 11.58 -12.50
C LEU A 89 9.92 11.04 -11.31
N ALA A 90 10.44 10.06 -10.57
CA ALA A 90 9.81 9.56 -9.36
C ALA A 90 9.72 10.65 -8.27
N ALA A 91 10.78 11.46 -8.11
CA ALA A 91 10.76 12.61 -7.19
C ALA A 91 9.68 13.63 -7.58
N ILE A 92 9.52 13.93 -8.88
CA ILE A 92 8.47 14.82 -9.37
C ILE A 92 7.09 14.26 -9.04
N ILE A 93 6.85 12.96 -9.32
CA ILE A 93 5.56 12.30 -9.02
C ILE A 93 5.29 12.32 -7.50
N SER A 94 6.31 12.02 -6.70
CA SER A 94 6.18 12.08 -5.24
C SER A 94 5.86 13.49 -4.74
N SER A 95 6.51 14.51 -5.29
CA SER A 95 6.22 15.91 -4.96
C SER A 95 4.79 16.30 -5.33
N ILE A 96 4.30 15.88 -6.51
CA ILE A 96 2.91 16.11 -6.92
C ILE A 96 1.94 15.45 -5.93
N SER A 97 2.21 14.20 -5.52
CA SER A 97 1.40 13.48 -4.53
C SER A 97 1.36 14.21 -3.20
N ILE A 98 2.51 14.62 -2.66
CA ILE A 98 2.62 15.32 -1.37
C ILE A 98 1.94 16.68 -1.42
N ILE A 99 2.11 17.44 -2.51
CA ILE A 99 1.43 18.73 -2.68
C ILE A 99 -0.08 18.50 -2.74
N TYR A 100 -0.54 17.52 -3.52
CA TYR A 100 -1.95 17.16 -3.60
C TYR A 100 -2.53 16.81 -2.23
N THR A 101 -1.85 15.91 -1.47
CA THR A 101 -2.25 15.57 -0.09
C THR A 101 -2.31 16.81 0.81
N SER A 102 -1.30 17.70 0.72
CA SER A 102 -1.26 18.93 1.51
C SER A 102 -2.41 19.89 1.18
N LEU A 103 -2.86 19.92 -0.08
CA LEU A 103 -4.03 20.72 -0.48
C LEU A 103 -5.33 20.12 0.08
N VAL A 104 -5.50 18.80 0.01
CA VAL A 104 -6.67 18.11 0.55
C VAL A 104 -6.75 18.27 2.06
N TRP A 105 -5.63 18.15 2.77
CA TRP A 105 -5.54 18.31 4.23
C TRP A 105 -5.51 19.78 4.68
N GLN A 106 -5.49 20.73 3.76
CA GLN A 106 -5.33 22.17 4.04
C GLN A 106 -4.08 22.49 4.86
N GLY A 107 -3.01 21.71 4.68
CA GLY A 107 -1.73 21.87 5.35
C GLY A 107 -0.86 20.62 5.25
N PHE A 108 0.33 20.67 5.83
CA PHE A 108 1.24 19.53 5.82
C PHE A 108 0.72 18.43 6.74
N LYS A 109 0.27 17.31 6.14
CA LYS A 109 -0.39 16.20 6.82
C LYS A 109 0.31 15.76 8.11
N PRO A 110 1.65 15.49 8.12
CA PRO A 110 2.33 15.07 9.35
C PRO A 110 2.24 16.09 10.50
N ALA A 111 2.28 17.37 10.19
CA ALA A 111 2.19 18.41 11.22
C ALA A 111 0.79 18.46 11.84
N ILE A 112 -0.25 18.32 10.99
CA ILE A 112 -1.64 18.27 11.43
C ILE A 112 -1.87 17.03 12.31
N GLU A 113 -1.43 15.86 11.86
CA GLU A 113 -1.57 14.61 12.61
C GLU A 113 -0.80 14.64 13.93
N PHE A 114 0.43 15.16 13.95
CA PHE A 114 1.21 15.32 15.17
C PHE A 114 0.51 16.25 16.17
N SER A 115 -0.05 17.35 15.69
CA SER A 115 -0.80 18.30 16.52
C SER A 115 -2.05 17.66 17.16
N ASN A 116 -2.76 16.83 16.39
CA ASN A 116 -4.00 16.21 16.84
C ASN A 116 -3.79 14.99 17.73
N LEU A 117 -2.73 14.23 17.52
CA LEU A 117 -2.50 12.94 18.17
C LEU A 117 -1.51 13.02 19.35
N GLY A 118 -0.61 14.00 19.33
CA GLY A 118 0.54 14.03 20.21
C GLY A 118 1.61 12.99 19.84
N ALA A 119 2.79 13.11 20.41
CA ALA A 119 3.98 12.33 20.00
C ALA A 119 3.79 10.81 20.11
N GLY A 120 3.11 10.32 21.13
CA GLY A 120 2.92 8.89 21.37
C GLY A 120 2.09 8.23 20.26
N LYS A 121 0.84 8.66 20.07
CA LYS A 121 -0.04 8.12 19.03
C LYS A 121 0.52 8.34 17.63
N PHE A 122 1.11 9.50 17.36
CA PHE A 122 1.75 9.81 16.10
C PHE A 122 2.81 8.77 15.72
N LEU A 123 3.70 8.40 16.64
CA LEU A 123 4.71 7.38 16.39
C LEU A 123 4.09 6.03 15.96
N PHE A 124 3.10 5.55 16.71
CA PHE A 124 2.46 4.27 16.42
C PHE A 124 1.62 4.31 15.13
N GLN A 125 0.97 5.44 14.83
CA GLN A 125 0.28 5.64 13.56
C GLN A 125 1.24 5.56 12.37
N TYR A 126 2.45 6.12 12.48
CA TYR A 126 3.42 6.08 11.38
C TYR A 126 4.07 4.71 11.22
N ILE A 127 4.18 3.91 12.29
CA ILE A 127 4.50 2.49 12.19
C ILE A 127 3.39 1.75 11.44
N TYR A 128 2.15 1.98 11.79
CA TYR A 128 0.98 1.42 11.12
C TYR A 128 0.95 1.81 9.62
N TYR A 129 1.11 3.07 9.27
CA TYR A 129 1.20 3.53 7.88
C TYR A 129 2.33 2.88 7.09
N SER A 130 3.47 2.57 7.73
CA SER A 130 4.57 1.89 7.05
C SER A 130 4.18 0.47 6.62
N LEU A 131 3.44 -0.25 7.45
CA LEU A 131 2.95 -1.59 7.12
C LEU A 131 1.81 -1.55 6.09
N GLU A 132 0.91 -0.55 6.17
CA GLU A 132 -0.10 -0.30 5.14
C GLU A 132 0.56 -0.05 3.78
N SER A 133 1.54 0.85 3.73
CA SER A 133 2.32 1.14 2.52
C SER A 133 3.01 -0.11 1.95
N LEU A 134 3.47 -1.04 2.79
CA LEU A 134 4.02 -2.30 2.34
C LEU A 134 2.97 -3.14 1.59
N LEU A 135 1.77 -3.28 2.15
CA LEU A 135 0.69 -4.02 1.49
C LEU A 135 0.22 -3.32 0.21
N ILE A 136 0.13 -1.99 0.19
CA ILE A 136 -0.15 -1.19 -1.01
C ILE A 136 0.85 -1.51 -2.12
N VAL A 137 2.15 -1.50 -1.83
CA VAL A 137 3.19 -1.85 -2.81
C VAL A 137 3.07 -3.29 -3.29
N LEU A 138 2.70 -4.22 -2.42
CA LEU A 138 2.48 -5.62 -2.80
C LEU A 138 1.27 -5.78 -3.71
N ILE A 139 0.16 -5.06 -3.46
CA ILE A 139 -0.99 -5.03 -4.36
C ILE A 139 -0.57 -4.53 -5.74
N ILE A 140 0.17 -3.41 -5.79
CA ILE A 140 0.66 -2.83 -7.04
C ILE A 140 1.58 -3.80 -7.78
N ALA A 141 2.57 -4.37 -7.09
CA ALA A 141 3.58 -5.23 -7.71
C ALA A 141 2.98 -6.52 -8.27
N HIS A 142 2.14 -7.19 -7.50
CA HIS A 142 1.47 -8.40 -7.94
C HIS A 142 0.40 -8.12 -9.01
N GLY A 143 -0.41 -7.06 -8.84
CA GLY A 143 -1.39 -6.63 -9.84
C GLY A 143 -0.72 -6.28 -11.17
N GLN A 144 0.35 -5.49 -11.16
CA GLN A 144 1.13 -5.16 -12.36
C GLN A 144 1.66 -6.43 -13.04
N LYS A 145 2.27 -7.34 -12.27
CA LYS A 145 2.82 -8.58 -12.82
C LYS A 145 1.75 -9.50 -13.40
N ALA A 146 0.59 -9.58 -12.78
CA ALA A 146 -0.54 -10.36 -13.30
C ALA A 146 -0.94 -9.92 -14.71
N PHE A 147 -1.16 -8.62 -14.90
CA PHE A 147 -1.52 -8.07 -16.21
C PHE A 147 -0.40 -8.24 -17.25
N GLU A 148 0.84 -8.00 -16.85
CA GLU A 148 1.98 -8.20 -17.75
C GLU A 148 2.17 -9.67 -18.17
N THR A 149 1.88 -10.60 -17.27
CA THR A 149 1.94 -12.03 -17.57
C THR A 149 0.85 -12.44 -18.56
N LYS A 150 -0.34 -11.80 -18.48
CA LYS A 150 -1.47 -12.11 -19.36
C LYS A 150 -1.41 -11.38 -20.71
N PHE A 151 -1.01 -10.12 -20.73
CA PHE A 151 -1.15 -9.23 -21.90
C PHE A 151 0.20 -8.79 -22.53
N GLY A 152 1.32 -9.19 -21.93
CA GLY A 152 2.66 -8.77 -22.33
C GLY A 152 3.13 -7.49 -21.63
N THR A 153 4.46 -7.26 -21.68
CA THR A 153 5.13 -6.22 -20.88
C THR A 153 5.33 -4.88 -21.60
N SER A 154 4.91 -4.76 -22.85
CA SER A 154 5.31 -3.66 -23.74
C SER A 154 4.61 -2.31 -23.47
N LYS A 155 3.57 -2.28 -22.65
CA LYS A 155 2.78 -1.05 -22.42
C LYS A 155 3.15 -0.41 -21.08
N PRO A 156 3.46 0.91 -21.06
CA PRO A 156 3.76 1.65 -19.83
C PRO A 156 2.46 2.04 -19.09
N ILE A 157 1.53 1.09 -18.93
CA ILE A 157 0.26 1.30 -18.25
C ILE A 157 0.41 0.87 -16.78
N PRO A 158 0.05 1.70 -15.81
CA PRO A 158 0.15 1.37 -14.39
C PRO A 158 -1.00 0.46 -13.93
N PHE A 159 -1.06 -0.75 -14.49
CA PHE A 159 -2.11 -1.73 -14.15
C PHE A 159 -2.17 -2.04 -12.66
N GLY A 160 -1.02 -2.07 -11.97
CA GLY A 160 -0.98 -2.23 -10.52
C GLY A 160 -1.66 -1.09 -9.79
N GLY A 161 -1.50 0.16 -10.28
CA GLY A 161 -2.20 1.32 -9.74
C GLY A 161 -3.71 1.28 -10.01
N ILE A 162 -4.10 0.84 -11.22
CA ILE A 162 -5.52 0.62 -11.57
C ILE A 162 -6.13 -0.45 -10.65
N PHE A 163 -5.41 -1.55 -10.41
CA PHE A 163 -5.87 -2.61 -9.52
C PHE A 163 -6.00 -2.11 -8.07
N LEU A 164 -5.04 -1.33 -7.59
CA LEU A 164 -5.10 -0.68 -6.27
C LEU A 164 -6.29 0.28 -6.18
N ALA A 165 -6.53 1.10 -7.20
CA ALA A 165 -7.68 2.01 -7.26
C ALA A 165 -9.01 1.24 -7.19
N ALA A 166 -9.12 0.12 -7.93
CA ALA A 166 -10.31 -0.72 -7.96
C ALA A 166 -10.54 -1.54 -6.68
N THR A 167 -9.54 -1.68 -5.82
CA THR A 167 -9.64 -2.40 -4.55
C THR A 167 -9.59 -1.42 -3.37
N TRP A 168 -8.41 -1.04 -2.94
CA TRP A 168 -8.17 -0.14 -1.81
C TRP A 168 -8.82 1.24 -1.99
N GLY A 169 -8.69 1.84 -3.18
CA GLY A 169 -9.27 3.16 -3.47
C GLY A 169 -10.80 3.15 -3.38
N LEU A 170 -11.48 2.21 -4.06
CA LEU A 170 -12.93 2.14 -4.02
C LEU A 170 -13.49 1.79 -2.64
N VAL A 171 -12.81 0.93 -1.86
CA VAL A 171 -13.26 0.59 -0.51
C VAL A 171 -13.30 1.83 0.39
N HIS A 172 -12.39 2.79 0.21
CA HIS A 172 -12.39 4.04 0.96
C HIS A 172 -13.65 4.89 0.71
N ILE A 173 -14.28 4.77 -0.47
CA ILE A 173 -15.59 5.42 -0.73
C ILE A 173 -16.65 4.95 0.27
N PHE A 174 -16.67 3.65 0.54
CA PHE A 174 -17.67 3.04 1.41
C PHE A 174 -17.33 3.14 2.91
N THR A 175 -16.05 3.17 3.25
CA THR A 175 -15.60 3.15 4.65
C THR A 175 -15.29 4.54 5.22
N GLN A 176 -14.87 5.49 4.38
CA GLN A 176 -14.40 6.81 4.81
C GLN A 176 -15.10 7.98 4.08
N GLY A 177 -16.03 7.66 3.17
CA GLY A 177 -16.81 8.65 2.42
C GLY A 177 -16.22 8.98 1.04
N GLY A 178 -17.06 9.65 0.23
CA GLY A 178 -16.78 9.84 -1.20
C GLY A 178 -15.52 10.66 -1.50
N SER A 179 -15.25 11.73 -0.74
CA SER A 179 -14.04 12.57 -0.94
C SER A 179 -12.77 11.77 -0.70
N THR A 180 -12.65 11.12 0.46
CA THR A 180 -11.48 10.29 0.81
C THR A 180 -11.28 9.13 -0.18
N GLY A 181 -12.38 8.54 -0.67
CA GLY A 181 -12.31 7.50 -1.68
C GLY A 181 -11.78 8.01 -3.03
N ILE A 182 -12.21 9.19 -3.48
CA ILE A 182 -11.68 9.82 -4.71
C ILE A 182 -10.20 10.11 -4.54
N ASP A 183 -9.79 10.67 -3.41
CA ASP A 183 -8.38 10.93 -3.10
C ASP A 183 -7.55 9.65 -3.13
N SER A 184 -8.07 8.56 -2.55
CA SER A 184 -7.43 7.24 -2.56
C SER A 184 -7.29 6.66 -3.98
N VAL A 185 -8.28 6.88 -4.86
CA VAL A 185 -8.19 6.48 -6.28
C VAL A 185 -7.11 7.29 -7.01
N ILE A 186 -7.05 8.60 -6.82
CA ILE A 186 -6.02 9.47 -7.41
C ILE A 186 -4.63 9.03 -6.92
N GLN A 187 -4.46 8.85 -5.63
CA GLN A 187 -3.20 8.39 -5.03
C GLN A 187 -2.79 7.01 -5.56
N SER A 188 -3.74 6.08 -5.73
CA SER A 188 -3.46 4.75 -6.32
C SER A 188 -2.85 4.85 -7.71
N MET A 189 -3.31 5.79 -8.54
CA MET A 189 -2.75 6.02 -9.88
C MET A 189 -1.34 6.61 -9.81
N LEU A 190 -1.10 7.56 -8.90
CA LEU A 190 0.23 8.14 -8.67
C LEU A 190 1.22 7.09 -8.15
N PHE A 191 0.82 6.24 -7.19
CA PHE A 191 1.63 5.15 -6.66
C PHE A 191 1.99 4.13 -7.74
N GLY A 192 0.99 3.70 -8.55
CA GLY A 192 1.24 2.79 -9.67
C GLY A 192 2.18 3.36 -10.72
N THR A 193 2.07 4.66 -11.00
CA THR A 193 2.95 5.37 -11.93
C THR A 193 4.37 5.47 -11.37
N ALA A 194 4.53 5.81 -10.09
CA ALA A 194 5.83 5.82 -9.41
C ALA A 194 6.50 4.44 -9.44
N TYR A 195 5.73 3.36 -9.21
CA TYR A 195 6.22 1.99 -9.31
C TYR A 195 6.79 1.65 -10.69
N LEU A 196 6.10 2.05 -11.78
CA LEU A 196 6.59 1.85 -13.14
C LEU A 196 7.85 2.67 -13.43
N VAL A 197 7.85 3.94 -13.06
CA VAL A 197 8.99 4.85 -13.25
C VAL A 197 10.23 4.34 -12.52
N LEU A 198 10.05 3.78 -11.33
CA LEU A 198 11.11 3.13 -10.54
C LEU A 198 11.45 1.72 -11.04
N THR A 199 11.13 1.43 -12.33
CA THR A 199 11.47 0.18 -13.03
C THR A 199 10.96 -1.07 -12.31
N LYS A 200 9.82 -0.95 -11.60
CA LYS A 200 9.19 -2.04 -10.84
C LYS A 200 10.09 -2.61 -9.73
N ASN A 201 11.03 -1.81 -9.26
CA ASN A 201 11.86 -2.18 -8.11
C ASN A 201 11.06 -1.96 -6.82
N TYR A 202 10.54 -3.05 -6.24
CA TYR A 202 9.64 -2.97 -5.09
C TYR A 202 10.27 -2.30 -3.86
N LYS A 203 11.60 -2.46 -3.62
CA LYS A 203 12.28 -1.87 -2.45
C LYS A 203 12.29 -0.34 -2.52
N ILE A 204 12.71 0.20 -3.68
CA ILE A 204 12.76 1.66 -3.89
C ILE A 204 11.36 2.23 -4.00
N SER A 205 10.44 1.50 -4.66
CA SER A 205 9.04 1.88 -4.76
C SER A 205 8.35 1.91 -3.40
N TYR A 206 8.70 1.00 -2.49
CA TYR A 206 8.18 1.03 -1.12
C TYR A 206 8.55 2.34 -0.42
N ILE A 207 9.81 2.75 -0.49
CA ILE A 207 10.27 4.00 0.12
C ILE A 207 9.52 5.20 -0.48
N ALA A 208 9.45 5.27 -1.81
CA ALA A 208 8.77 6.38 -2.50
C ALA A 208 7.27 6.42 -2.16
N ILE A 209 6.57 5.28 -2.24
CA ILE A 209 5.13 5.20 -1.98
C ILE A 209 4.82 5.44 -0.50
N ALA A 210 5.64 4.94 0.42
CA ALA A 210 5.48 5.24 1.83
C ALA A 210 5.61 6.75 2.11
N LEU A 211 6.59 7.43 1.49
CA LEU A 211 6.71 8.88 1.60
C LEU A 211 5.49 9.61 1.01
N MET A 212 5.00 9.19 -0.18
CA MET A 212 3.82 9.77 -0.82
C MET A 212 2.55 9.57 0.03
N PHE A 213 2.43 8.46 0.73
CA PHE A 213 1.28 8.12 1.55
C PHE A 213 1.30 8.83 2.92
N MET A 214 2.48 8.95 3.52
CA MET A 214 2.65 9.51 4.85
C MET A 214 2.73 11.04 4.88
N LEU A 215 3.29 11.66 3.81
CA LEU A 215 3.53 13.11 3.74
C LEU A 215 2.45 13.83 2.93
#